data_a8ab2ede34f31aef8dcff160fb02e7b5
#
_entry.id   a8ab2ede34f31aef8dcff160fb02e7b5
#
_cell.length_a   1.000
_cell.length_b   1.000
_cell.length_c   1.000
_cell.angle_alpha   90.00
_cell.angle_beta   90.00
_cell.angle_gamma   90.00
#
_symmetry.space_group_name_H-M   'P 1'
#
loop_
_entity.id
_entity.type
_entity.pdbx_description
1 polymer ?
#
loop_
_entity_poly.entity_id
_entity_poly.type
_entity_poly.pdbx_seq_one_letter_code
_entity_poly.pdbx_strand_id
1 'polypeptide(L)'
;MNRKIYLVAGYNTLSMGTGRSEFNPGRERPGLEAYIQEAGQATLQQIGGAKNVDECVIGNFMASRFNNQAHLAAMMPSIDKDLQYKPSVRVEGACASGGLALITGIKSILAGTAEVVLALGVEVQKTVKS
;
A
#
# COMPACT_ATOMS: atom_id res chain seq x y z
N MET A 1 22.41 15.88 8.35
CA MET A 1 21.67 15.19 9.43
C MET A 1 21.82 13.69 9.26
N ASN A 2 22.35 12.99 10.25
CA ASN A 2 22.60 11.54 10.12
C ASN A 2 21.50 10.76 10.86
N ARG A 3 20.21 10.94 10.44
CA ARG A 3 19.09 10.19 11.02
C ARG A 3 19.06 8.80 10.38
N LYS A 4 19.18 7.77 11.19
CA LYS A 4 19.03 6.38 10.75
C LYS A 4 17.55 6.07 10.60
N ILE A 5 17.21 5.36 9.52
CA ILE A 5 15.85 4.91 9.22
C ILE A 5 15.87 3.39 9.17
N TYR A 6 14.83 2.78 9.72
CA TYR A 6 14.72 1.33 9.84
C TYR A 6 13.45 0.83 9.16
N LEU A 7 13.56 -0.29 8.45
CA LEU A 7 12.42 -1.11 8.04
C LEU A 7 12.16 -2.11 9.16
N VAL A 8 11.04 -1.95 9.84
CA VAL A 8 10.74 -2.71 11.06
C VAL A 8 9.70 -3.81 10.87
N ALA A 9 8.95 -3.77 9.76
CA ALA A 9 7.94 -4.73 9.41
C ALA A 9 7.75 -4.80 7.91
N GLY A 10 7.19 -5.89 7.41
CA GLY A 10 6.85 -6.03 6.00
C GLY A 10 6.02 -7.28 5.73
N TYR A 11 5.18 -7.20 4.71
CA TYR A 11 4.37 -8.30 4.24
C TYR A 11 4.16 -8.18 2.73
N ASN A 12 4.03 -9.31 2.06
CA ASN A 12 3.74 -9.37 0.64
C ASN A 12 2.61 -10.37 0.38
N THR A 13 1.56 -9.94 -0.30
CA THR A 13 0.46 -10.83 -0.71
C THR A 13 0.89 -11.76 -1.81
N LEU A 14 0.09 -12.83 -2.04
CA LEU A 14 0.28 -13.68 -3.19
C LEU A 14 0.04 -12.89 -4.50
N SER A 15 1.02 -12.91 -5.39
CA SER A 15 0.89 -12.28 -6.71
C SER A 15 0.11 -13.20 -7.66
N MET A 16 -1.04 -12.75 -8.12
CA MET A 16 -1.97 -13.50 -8.97
C MET A 16 -1.79 -13.16 -10.46
N GLY A 17 -0.60 -13.41 -10.99
CA GLY A 17 -0.31 -13.23 -12.43
C GLY A 17 -0.87 -14.36 -13.30
N THR A 18 -1.10 -14.07 -14.59
CA THR A 18 -1.67 -15.05 -15.56
C THR A 18 -0.81 -16.29 -15.79
N GLY A 19 0.48 -16.24 -15.50
CA GLY A 19 1.40 -17.37 -15.63
C GLY A 19 1.54 -18.22 -14.37
N ARG A 20 0.80 -17.92 -13.31
CA ARG A 20 0.88 -18.68 -12.06
C ARG A 20 -0.19 -19.76 -12.01
N SER A 21 0.13 -20.87 -11.34
CA SER A 21 -0.79 -22.01 -11.16
C SER A 21 -2.06 -21.63 -10.39
N GLU A 22 -1.97 -20.62 -9.51
CA GLU A 22 -3.09 -20.12 -8.72
C GLU A 22 -4.04 -19.25 -9.54
N PHE A 23 -3.62 -18.82 -10.73
CA PHE A 23 -4.46 -18.03 -11.61
C PHE A 23 -5.52 -18.90 -12.28
N ASN A 24 -6.77 -18.67 -11.95
CA ASN A 24 -7.93 -19.28 -12.59
C ASN A 24 -8.86 -18.17 -13.12
N PRO A 25 -8.98 -17.98 -14.44
CA PRO A 25 -9.79 -16.89 -15.02
C PRO A 25 -11.31 -17.04 -14.75
N GLY A 26 -11.77 -18.24 -14.42
CA GLY A 26 -13.17 -18.52 -14.06
C GLY A 26 -13.46 -18.31 -12.56
N ARG A 27 -12.48 -17.99 -11.75
CA ARG A 27 -12.63 -17.80 -10.30
C ARG A 27 -12.64 -16.32 -9.95
N GLU A 28 -13.56 -15.94 -9.08
CA GLU A 28 -13.54 -14.61 -8.49
C GLU A 28 -12.21 -14.36 -7.76
N ARG A 29 -11.64 -13.18 -7.96
CA ARG A 29 -10.37 -12.76 -7.39
C ARG A 29 -10.58 -11.66 -6.38
N PRO A 30 -9.69 -11.56 -5.35
CA PRO A 30 -9.73 -10.43 -4.43
C PRO A 30 -9.64 -9.11 -5.20
N GLY A 31 -10.41 -8.13 -4.77
CA GLY A 31 -10.35 -6.77 -5.29
C GLY A 31 -9.21 -5.96 -4.67
N LEU A 32 -9.07 -4.73 -5.16
CA LEU A 32 -8.05 -3.79 -4.72
C LEU A 32 -8.04 -3.59 -3.18
N GLU A 33 -9.21 -3.42 -2.60
CA GLU A 33 -9.38 -3.20 -1.16
C GLU A 33 -8.90 -4.39 -0.32
N ALA A 34 -9.23 -5.60 -0.75
CA ALA A 34 -8.81 -6.83 -0.05
C ALA A 34 -7.28 -6.95 0.03
N TYR A 35 -6.57 -6.62 -1.06
CA TYR A 35 -5.10 -6.63 -1.06
C TYR A 35 -4.51 -5.53 -0.17
N ILE A 36 -5.10 -4.34 -0.18
CA ILE A 36 -4.70 -3.24 0.70
C ILE A 36 -4.86 -3.64 2.16
N GLN A 37 -6.01 -4.20 2.52
CA GLN A 37 -6.29 -4.64 3.89
C GLN A 37 -5.37 -5.78 4.31
N GLU A 38 -5.22 -6.83 3.49
CA GLU A 38 -4.35 -7.97 3.81
C GLU A 38 -2.92 -7.51 4.08
N ALA A 39 -2.32 -6.77 3.15
CA ALA A 39 -0.94 -6.33 3.29
C ALA A 39 -0.75 -5.35 4.45
N GLY A 40 -1.66 -4.40 4.59
CA GLY A 40 -1.60 -3.41 5.65
C GLY A 40 -1.78 -4.02 7.04
N GLN A 41 -2.80 -4.83 7.24
CA GLN A 41 -3.08 -5.48 8.52
C GLN A 41 -1.95 -6.42 8.94
N ALA A 42 -1.48 -7.29 8.03
CA ALA A 42 -0.39 -8.21 8.32
C ALA A 42 0.93 -7.50 8.66
N THR A 43 1.20 -6.35 8.03
CA THR A 43 2.36 -5.51 8.37
C THR A 43 2.18 -4.85 9.75
N LEU A 44 1.03 -4.26 10.01
CA LEU A 44 0.75 -3.56 11.26
C LEU A 44 0.73 -4.50 12.48
N GLN A 45 0.28 -5.75 12.31
CA GLN A 45 0.33 -6.76 13.38
C GLN A 45 1.74 -7.00 13.90
N GLN A 46 2.77 -6.89 13.06
CA GLN A 46 4.16 -7.10 13.44
C GLN A 46 4.71 -6.00 14.37
N ILE A 47 4.05 -4.85 14.41
CA ILE A 47 4.43 -3.70 15.25
C ILE A 47 3.39 -3.36 16.33
N GLY A 48 2.41 -4.26 16.54
CA GLY A 48 1.38 -4.09 17.57
C GLY A 48 0.20 -3.19 17.17
N GLY A 49 0.01 -2.90 15.86
CA GLY A 49 -1.12 -2.12 15.35
C GLY A 49 -0.73 -0.76 14.78
N ALA A 50 -1.73 0.04 14.43
CA ALA A 50 -1.57 1.30 13.69
C ALA A 50 -1.42 2.56 14.57
N LYS A 51 -1.59 2.44 15.87
CA LYS A 51 -1.69 3.61 16.78
C LYS A 51 -0.52 4.60 16.64
N ASN A 52 0.68 4.09 16.45
CA ASN A 52 1.91 4.89 16.36
C ASN A 52 2.29 5.26 14.92
N VAL A 53 1.48 4.90 13.93
CA VAL A 53 1.70 5.33 12.54
C VAL A 53 1.30 6.80 12.41
N ASP A 54 2.18 7.61 11.84
CA ASP A 54 1.97 9.05 11.67
C ASP A 54 1.46 9.40 10.28
N GLU A 55 1.89 8.65 9.26
CA GLU A 55 1.59 8.91 7.86
C GLU A 55 1.45 7.60 7.08
N CYS A 56 0.62 7.61 6.06
CA CYS A 56 0.49 6.52 5.10
C CYS A 56 0.89 6.99 3.70
N VAL A 57 1.63 6.17 2.98
CA VAL A 57 1.96 6.40 1.57
C VAL A 57 1.57 5.18 0.75
N ILE A 58 0.73 5.36 -0.25
CA ILE A 58 0.33 4.28 -1.15
C ILE A 58 0.82 4.52 -2.57
N GLY A 59 1.57 3.57 -3.10
CA GLY A 59 2.06 3.55 -4.48
C GLY A 59 1.13 2.75 -5.38
N ASN A 60 0.68 3.36 -6.48
CA ASN A 60 -0.16 2.70 -7.47
C ASN A 60 -0.10 3.42 -8.80
N PHE A 61 -0.15 2.67 -9.89
CA PHE A 61 -0.13 3.22 -11.25
C PHE A 61 -1.55 3.38 -11.82
N MET A 62 -2.29 2.31 -12.03
CA MET A 62 -3.45 2.30 -12.92
C MET A 62 -4.79 1.94 -12.26
N ALA A 63 -4.95 2.10 -10.97
CA ALA A 63 -6.21 1.78 -10.29
C ALA A 63 -7.40 2.58 -10.83
N SER A 64 -7.20 3.84 -11.23
CA SER A 64 -8.25 4.64 -11.86
C SER A 64 -8.76 4.03 -13.16
N ARG A 65 -7.89 3.37 -13.93
CA ARG A 65 -8.25 2.74 -15.20
C ARG A 65 -8.84 1.35 -15.02
N PHE A 66 -8.25 0.53 -14.16
CA PHE A 66 -8.62 -0.88 -14.03
C PHE A 66 -9.63 -1.16 -12.92
N ASN A 67 -9.69 -0.32 -11.90
CA ASN A 67 -10.52 -0.52 -10.72
C ASN A 67 -11.57 0.59 -10.51
N ASN A 68 -11.61 1.59 -11.39
CA ASN A 68 -12.45 2.79 -11.25
C ASN A 68 -12.23 3.51 -9.90
N GLN A 69 -11.02 3.41 -9.33
CA GLN A 69 -10.67 3.96 -8.03
C GLN A 69 -9.49 4.92 -8.16
N ALA A 70 -9.76 6.22 -8.15
CA ALA A 70 -8.72 7.24 -8.30
C ALA A 70 -8.05 7.60 -6.96
N HIS A 71 -8.82 7.74 -5.88
CA HIS A 71 -8.33 8.25 -4.60
C HIS A 71 -7.95 7.12 -3.63
N LEU A 72 -6.83 6.44 -3.90
CA LEU A 72 -6.36 5.31 -3.10
C LEU A 72 -5.90 5.72 -1.69
N ALA A 73 -5.40 6.93 -1.52
CA ALA A 73 -5.01 7.42 -0.20
C ALA A 73 -6.18 7.38 0.81
N ALA A 74 -7.41 7.60 0.34
CA ALA A 74 -8.61 7.51 1.17
C ALA A 74 -8.96 6.06 1.60
N MET A 75 -8.35 5.05 1.01
CA MET A 75 -8.56 3.66 1.38
C MET A 75 -7.69 3.20 2.57
N MET A 76 -6.66 3.95 2.92
CA MET A 76 -5.75 3.57 4.00
C MET A 76 -6.45 3.38 5.35
N PRO A 77 -7.46 4.19 5.75
CA PRO A 77 -8.23 3.96 6.97
C PRO A 77 -9.03 2.65 7.00
N SER A 78 -9.26 1.98 5.86
CA SER A 78 -9.91 0.66 5.85
C SER A 78 -9.02 -0.46 6.39
N ILE A 79 -7.71 -0.23 6.49
CA ILE A 79 -6.75 -1.20 7.04
C ILE A 79 -6.93 -1.29 8.56
N ASP A 80 -6.98 -0.13 9.23
CA ASP A 80 -7.11 -0.02 10.68
C ASP A 80 -7.74 1.32 11.05
N LYS A 81 -8.67 1.32 12.03
CA LYS A 81 -9.36 2.54 12.49
C LYS A 81 -8.40 3.62 13.02
N ASP A 82 -7.26 3.23 13.56
CA ASP A 82 -6.27 4.17 14.11
C ASP A 82 -5.50 4.92 13.01
N LEU A 83 -5.72 4.58 11.74
CA LEU A 83 -5.25 5.35 10.58
C LEU A 83 -6.21 6.49 10.17
N GLN A 84 -7.40 6.56 10.76
CA GLN A 84 -8.31 7.67 10.52
C GLN A 84 -7.67 9.00 10.94
N TYR A 85 -7.88 10.03 10.11
CA TYR A 85 -7.32 11.37 10.33
C TYR A 85 -5.79 11.46 10.26
N LYS A 86 -5.09 10.40 9.88
CA LYS A 86 -3.66 10.44 9.59
C LYS A 86 -3.44 10.95 8.15
N PRO A 87 -2.38 11.75 7.91
CA PRO A 87 -1.99 12.11 6.55
C PRO A 87 -1.82 10.87 5.69
N SER A 88 -2.38 10.91 4.49
CA SER A 88 -2.24 9.82 3.53
C SER A 88 -2.08 10.38 2.12
N VAL A 89 -1.10 9.88 1.37
CA VAL A 89 -0.80 10.33 0.03
C VAL A 89 -0.63 9.16 -0.93
N ARG A 90 -1.10 9.34 -2.18
CA ARG A 90 -0.80 8.42 -3.28
C ARG A 90 0.37 8.95 -4.09
N VAL A 91 1.30 8.05 -4.44
CA VAL A 91 2.42 8.32 -5.35
C VAL A 91 2.38 7.39 -6.56
N GLU A 92 2.92 7.84 -7.67
CA GLU A 92 2.91 7.10 -8.93
C GLU A 92 4.26 7.22 -9.64
N GLY A 93 4.74 6.13 -10.16
CA GLY A 93 5.96 5.99 -10.95
C GLY A 93 5.93 4.69 -11.75
N ALA A 94 4.78 4.39 -12.37
CA ALA A 94 4.51 3.15 -13.11
C ALA A 94 4.90 1.91 -12.27
N CYS A 95 5.71 1.01 -12.80
CA CYS A 95 6.17 -0.20 -12.10
C CYS A 95 6.97 0.09 -10.82
N ALA A 96 7.49 1.30 -10.64
CA ALA A 96 8.28 1.72 -9.48
C ALA A 96 7.42 2.37 -8.37
N SER A 97 6.10 2.42 -8.51
CA SER A 97 5.21 3.13 -7.57
C SER A 97 5.36 2.66 -6.12
N GLY A 98 5.53 1.36 -5.88
CA GLY A 98 5.78 0.82 -4.54
C GLY A 98 7.12 1.30 -3.96
N GLY A 99 8.18 1.34 -4.77
CA GLY A 99 9.47 1.90 -4.37
C GLY A 99 9.40 3.39 -4.07
N LEU A 100 8.61 4.13 -4.86
CA LEU A 100 8.37 5.56 -4.60
C LEU A 100 7.59 5.80 -3.30
N ALA A 101 6.64 4.92 -2.96
CA ALA A 101 5.94 5.00 -1.68
C ALA A 101 6.93 4.88 -0.51
N LEU A 102 7.85 3.91 -0.57
CA LEU A 102 8.90 3.74 0.43
C LEU A 102 9.82 4.97 0.51
N ILE A 103 10.31 5.46 -0.62
CA ILE A 103 11.18 6.64 -0.67
C ILE A 103 10.47 7.89 -0.14
N THR A 104 9.18 8.05 -0.42
CA THR A 104 8.38 9.17 0.08
C THR A 104 8.27 9.11 1.61
N GLY A 105 7.97 7.95 2.17
CA GLY A 105 7.95 7.77 3.63
C GLY A 105 9.31 8.04 4.27
N ILE A 106 10.41 7.60 3.65
CA ILE A 106 11.77 7.94 4.10
C ILE A 106 11.99 9.45 4.13
N LYS A 107 11.53 10.18 3.10
CA LYS A 107 11.63 11.64 3.05
C LYS A 107 10.84 12.33 4.15
N SER A 108 9.63 11.85 4.47
CA SER A 108 8.83 12.38 5.58
C SER A 108 9.55 12.21 6.93
N ILE A 109 10.17 11.05 7.16
CA ILE A 109 10.96 10.79 8.38
C ILE A 109 12.20 11.69 8.43
N LEU A 110 12.93 11.84 7.32
CA LEU A 110 14.10 12.72 7.26
C LEU A 110 13.75 14.19 7.46
N ALA A 111 12.59 14.62 6.95
CA ALA A 111 12.07 15.98 7.14
C ALA A 111 11.55 16.24 8.56
N GLY A 112 11.39 15.20 9.39
CA GLY A 112 10.86 15.31 10.74
C GLY A 112 9.35 15.51 10.81
N THR A 113 8.62 15.25 9.73
CA THR A 113 7.14 15.35 9.68
C THR A 113 6.45 14.08 10.14
N ALA A 114 7.17 12.96 10.16
CA ALA A 114 6.69 11.67 10.65
C ALA A 114 7.83 10.91 11.36
N GLU A 115 7.50 10.03 12.27
CA GLU A 115 8.43 9.08 12.88
C GLU A 115 8.19 7.66 12.39
N VAL A 116 6.93 7.29 12.18
CA VAL A 116 6.51 5.97 11.69
C VAL A 116 5.61 6.15 10.46
N VAL A 117 6.01 5.57 9.34
CA VAL A 117 5.27 5.63 8.07
C VAL A 117 4.90 4.23 7.61
N LEU A 118 3.63 4.04 7.27
CA LEU A 118 3.16 2.85 6.54
C LEU A 118 3.26 3.11 5.04
N ALA A 119 4.21 2.46 4.38
CA ALA A 119 4.35 2.50 2.93
C ALA A 119 3.78 1.21 2.31
N LEU A 120 2.88 1.35 1.34
CA LEU A 120 2.21 0.24 0.69
C LEU A 120 2.23 0.42 -0.84
N GLY A 121 2.45 -0.66 -1.58
CA GLY A 121 2.27 -0.71 -3.02
C GLY A 121 1.18 -1.70 -3.38
N VAL A 122 0.30 -1.34 -4.31
CA VAL A 122 -0.76 -2.22 -4.78
C VAL A 122 -1.02 -2.01 -6.27
N GLU A 123 -1.26 -3.11 -6.99
CA GLU A 123 -1.68 -3.04 -8.39
C GLU A 123 -2.59 -4.23 -8.72
N VAL A 124 -3.77 -3.95 -9.28
CA VAL A 124 -4.73 -4.93 -9.76
C VAL A 124 -5.16 -4.52 -11.17
N GLN A 125 -4.60 -5.14 -12.20
CA GLN A 125 -4.77 -4.67 -13.57
C GLN A 125 -5.75 -5.48 -14.43
N LYS A 126 -6.04 -6.72 -14.10
CA LYS A 126 -6.87 -7.57 -14.95
C LYS A 126 -8.34 -7.61 -14.53
N THR A 127 -8.93 -6.44 -14.35
CA THR A 127 -10.33 -6.27 -13.94
C THR A 127 -11.24 -5.88 -15.11
N VAL A 128 -10.67 -5.50 -16.26
CA VAL A 128 -11.41 -5.17 -17.47
C VAL A 128 -11.01 -6.11 -18.59
N LYS A 129 -11.95 -6.47 -19.47
CA LYS A 129 -11.64 -7.19 -20.70
C LYS A 129 -10.82 -6.28 -21.59
N SER A 130 -9.71 -6.80 -22.10
CA SER A 130 -8.89 -6.14 -23.14
C SER A 130 -9.64 -6.11 -24.44
#